data_cb3f9d6fe011916c77953a7d8f1b158c
#
_entry.id   cb3f9d6fe011916c77953a7d8f1b158c
#
_cell.length_a   1.000
_cell.length_b   1.000
_cell.length_c   1.000
_cell.angle_alpha   90.00
_cell.angle_beta   90.00
_cell.angle_gamma   90.00
#
_symmetry.space_group_name_H-M   'P 1'
#
loop_
_entity.id
_entity.type
_entity.pdbx_description
1 polymer ?
#
loop_
_entity_poly.entity_id
_entity_poly.type
_entity_poly.pdbx_seq_one_letter_code
_entity_poly.pdbx_strand_id
1 'polypeptide(L)'
;PCVIHTDDAHEYMVLVKRYNPNNTSDKETAFLVCNTKGEILLDYGKDTEKGELNMVYLMDKGANPSILCVYQKNGILTMHYTPLPLNKSALKGAGTAQDPYQLTCSNDFKLIDNNPSAYYEVANDIDFLSIPFEGPKRAFTGKLDGKGHTLSNLCLMGRGLLNEVKDSAKITNINIDKPILLLSEKHLEMAVGVLANSLQGGVDTAGVASYALLSNVHVANPVIKAAGYKEIIGTIVGYVALNTDVNTCSVTGADIVAPSAQVGGVIGKSQTYSQIHACLFTGNAEGRIVGGITSEVSGGEPVYDCRVDADLYSSNTIGGIVGHSGRSKIYNNIVYGTLNLSDTTKVGKVGGIIGHVDTDATGASTDILAENCLVALTSINVPEGKDVIAHRVIGFSSGDDYEYDWDNVDWSKPQSEWPRLYFAAEKNFKNNYVISDLAPVDATIQLTDTTTEGANIKAEDLSQTWLGEHGFLFGEEVTAPWVYGKSLTLWFEGELNTGVEDVVMPEGMKFDGTTIMAQGMLEVYNIQGILMARANGSINTVGWQSGIYIIKSATSTVKLLIP
;
A
#
# COMPACT_ATOMS: atom_id res chain seq x y z
N PRO A 1 12.05 34.95 -25.36
CA PRO A 1 12.80 33.79 -24.87
C PRO A 1 13.00 33.91 -23.37
N CYS A 2 12.74 32.82 -22.65
CA CYS A 2 13.06 32.74 -21.24
C CYS A 2 14.21 31.73 -21.09
N VAL A 3 15.33 32.16 -20.49
CA VAL A 3 16.45 31.28 -20.22
C VAL A 3 16.27 30.73 -18.80
N ILE A 4 16.21 29.43 -18.69
CA ILE A 4 16.10 28.73 -17.40
C ILE A 4 17.47 28.16 -17.09
N HIS A 5 18.06 28.59 -15.98
CA HIS A 5 19.29 28.04 -15.47
C HIS A 5 18.95 26.88 -14.54
N THR A 6 19.34 25.70 -14.93
CA THR A 6 19.41 24.55 -14.05
C THR A 6 20.79 24.54 -13.36
N ASP A 7 20.96 23.82 -12.27
CA ASP A 7 22.20 23.82 -11.47
C ASP A 7 23.48 23.53 -12.28
N ASP A 8 24.66 23.63 -11.67
CA ASP A 8 25.98 23.47 -12.31
C ASP A 8 26.19 22.12 -13.02
N ALA A 9 25.34 21.13 -12.77
CA ALA A 9 25.38 19.82 -13.41
C ALA A 9 24.53 19.74 -14.67
N HIS A 10 23.69 20.74 -14.97
CA HIS A 10 22.72 20.73 -16.04
C HIS A 10 22.91 21.90 -17.01
N GLU A 11 22.77 21.60 -18.29
CA GLU A 11 22.84 22.62 -19.33
C GLU A 11 21.65 23.59 -19.26
N TYR A 12 21.88 24.82 -19.70
CA TYR A 12 20.83 25.84 -19.79
C TYR A 12 19.76 25.42 -20.79
N MET A 13 18.50 25.71 -20.45
CA MET A 13 17.36 25.46 -21.31
C MET A 13 16.72 26.77 -21.72
N VAL A 14 16.43 26.92 -23.02
CA VAL A 14 15.83 28.11 -23.57
C VAL A 14 14.41 27.79 -24.04
N LEU A 15 13.44 28.46 -23.44
CA LEU A 15 12.06 28.43 -23.89
C LEU A 15 11.83 29.50 -24.93
N VAL A 16 11.45 29.10 -26.14
CA VAL A 16 11.16 30.02 -27.24
C VAL A 16 9.69 29.86 -27.65
N LYS A 17 8.92 30.92 -27.50
CA LYS A 17 7.58 30.98 -28.10
C LYS A 17 7.72 31.20 -29.60
N ARG A 18 7.26 30.25 -30.40
CA ARG A 18 7.22 30.40 -31.84
C ARG A 18 6.09 31.36 -32.25
N TYR A 19 6.42 32.34 -33.03
CA TYR A 19 5.48 33.28 -33.61
C TYR A 19 5.57 33.16 -35.15
N ASN A 20 4.43 32.97 -35.82
CA ASN A 20 4.40 33.00 -37.28
C ASN A 20 4.28 34.46 -37.76
N PRO A 21 5.35 35.08 -38.27
CA PRO A 21 5.34 36.50 -38.66
C PRO A 21 4.45 36.77 -39.86
N ASN A 22 4.04 35.73 -40.59
CA ASN A 22 3.29 35.88 -41.83
C ASN A 22 1.78 35.67 -41.65
N ASN A 23 1.33 35.32 -40.48
CA ASN A 23 -0.09 35.13 -40.20
C ASN A 23 -0.43 35.58 -38.77
N THR A 24 -0.86 36.83 -38.63
CA THR A 24 -1.19 37.45 -37.35
C THR A 24 -2.46 36.89 -36.70
N SER A 25 -3.26 36.14 -37.46
CA SER A 25 -4.44 35.42 -36.94
C SER A 25 -4.12 34.00 -36.48
N ASP A 26 -2.97 33.43 -36.84
CA ASP A 26 -2.52 32.11 -36.46
C ASP A 26 -1.50 32.23 -35.31
N LYS A 27 -2.02 32.45 -34.10
CA LYS A 27 -1.20 32.47 -32.89
C LYS A 27 -0.78 31.03 -32.56
N GLU A 28 0.27 30.57 -33.24
CA GLU A 28 0.87 29.28 -32.89
C GLU A 28 1.47 29.35 -31.50
N THR A 29 0.85 28.67 -30.58
CA THR A 29 1.38 28.45 -29.23
C THR A 29 2.26 27.20 -29.21
N ALA A 30 3.39 27.27 -29.90
CA ALA A 30 4.43 26.26 -29.76
C ALA A 30 5.57 26.83 -28.94
N PHE A 31 6.18 26.02 -28.10
CA PHE A 31 7.45 26.37 -27.48
C PHE A 31 8.45 25.25 -27.63
N LEU A 32 9.68 25.63 -27.76
CA LEU A 32 10.81 24.75 -27.90
C LEU A 32 11.62 24.79 -26.61
N VAL A 33 12.08 23.65 -26.19
CA VAL A 33 13.09 23.54 -25.16
C VAL A 33 14.39 23.14 -25.84
N CYS A 34 15.39 23.98 -25.77
CA CYS A 34 16.70 23.75 -26.37
C CYS A 34 17.77 23.73 -25.28
N ASN A 35 18.83 22.93 -25.49
CA ASN A 35 20.04 23.03 -24.68
C ASN A 35 20.91 24.24 -25.10
N THR A 36 22.01 24.48 -24.39
CA THR A 36 22.96 25.57 -24.69
C THR A 36 23.67 25.44 -26.06
N LYS A 37 23.64 24.25 -26.66
CA LYS A 37 24.17 23.98 -27.98
C LYS A 37 23.18 24.29 -29.10
N GLY A 38 21.93 24.66 -28.73
CA GLY A 38 20.85 24.92 -29.66
C GLY A 38 20.14 23.69 -30.19
N GLU A 39 20.42 22.52 -29.62
CA GLU A 39 19.70 21.28 -29.93
C GLU A 39 18.30 21.34 -29.33
N ILE A 40 17.28 21.00 -30.13
CA ILE A 40 15.89 20.96 -29.68
C ILE A 40 15.70 19.67 -28.90
N LEU A 41 15.44 19.81 -27.59
CA LEU A 41 15.17 18.69 -26.67
C LEU A 41 13.68 18.33 -26.67
N LEU A 42 12.81 19.34 -26.74
CA LEU A 42 11.36 19.20 -26.82
C LEU A 42 10.79 20.22 -27.79
N ASP A 43 9.93 19.79 -28.71
CA ASP A 43 9.13 20.63 -29.59
C ASP A 43 7.64 20.40 -29.25
N TYR A 44 7.06 21.33 -28.50
CA TYR A 44 5.62 21.39 -28.33
C TYR A 44 5.02 22.13 -29.54
N GLY A 45 4.84 21.39 -30.62
CA GLY A 45 4.15 21.89 -31.79
C GLY A 45 2.73 22.37 -31.50
N LYS A 46 2.05 22.90 -32.50
CA LYS A 46 0.68 23.38 -32.42
C LYS A 46 -0.23 22.30 -31.86
N ASP A 47 -0.58 22.41 -30.58
CA ASP A 47 -1.55 21.52 -29.92
C ASP A 47 -2.91 22.20 -29.93
N THR A 48 -3.66 22.04 -31.03
CA THR A 48 -4.99 22.60 -31.19
C THR A 48 -6.02 22.02 -30.19
N GLU A 49 -5.68 20.92 -29.57
CA GLU A 49 -6.56 20.28 -28.58
C GLU A 49 -6.45 20.93 -27.20
N LYS A 50 -5.29 21.43 -26.80
CA LYS A 50 -5.05 22.02 -25.48
C LYS A 50 -5.48 23.47 -25.31
N GLY A 51 -5.58 24.22 -26.42
CA GLY A 51 -5.97 25.62 -26.36
C GLY A 51 -4.79 26.61 -26.35
N GLU A 52 -5.01 27.84 -25.86
CA GLU A 52 -4.01 28.90 -25.80
C GLU A 52 -3.14 28.74 -24.55
N LEU A 53 -1.81 28.74 -24.74
CA LEU A 53 -0.85 28.70 -23.63
C LEU A 53 -0.79 30.06 -22.95
N ASN A 54 -1.26 30.14 -21.71
CA ASN A 54 -1.30 31.40 -20.95
C ASN A 54 -0.08 31.59 -20.07
N MET A 55 0.48 30.50 -19.53
CA MET A 55 1.52 30.58 -18.52
C MET A 55 2.45 29.37 -18.58
N VAL A 56 3.72 29.61 -18.34
CA VAL A 56 4.76 28.59 -18.22
C VAL A 56 5.56 28.88 -16.96
N TYR A 57 5.66 27.89 -16.09
CA TYR A 57 6.45 27.96 -14.86
C TYR A 57 7.49 26.86 -14.82
N LEU A 58 8.68 27.19 -14.37
CA LEU A 58 9.65 26.21 -13.93
C LEU A 58 9.34 25.83 -12.47
N MET A 59 8.96 24.57 -12.25
CA MET A 59 8.53 24.09 -10.94
C MET A 59 9.69 23.67 -10.04
N ASP A 60 10.78 23.18 -10.63
CA ASP A 60 11.99 22.81 -9.89
C ASP A 60 13.24 23.25 -10.65
N LYS A 61 14.24 23.74 -9.91
CA LYS A 61 15.54 24.13 -10.43
C LYS A 61 16.63 23.10 -10.15
N GLY A 62 16.30 22.05 -9.38
CA GLY A 62 17.23 21.02 -8.95
C GLY A 62 17.28 19.81 -9.87
N ALA A 63 17.42 18.64 -9.27
CA ALA A 63 17.63 17.36 -9.96
C ALA A 63 16.48 16.93 -10.89
N ASN A 64 15.27 17.47 -10.70
CA ASN A 64 14.07 17.11 -11.45
C ASN A 64 13.36 18.33 -12.06
N PRO A 65 14.01 19.12 -12.91
CA PRO A 65 13.39 20.30 -13.49
C PRO A 65 12.15 19.92 -14.29
N SER A 66 11.04 20.59 -14.02
CA SER A 66 9.76 20.37 -14.67
C SER A 66 9.12 21.68 -15.07
N ILE A 67 8.36 21.66 -16.16
CA ILE A 67 7.61 22.81 -16.63
C ILE A 67 6.12 22.59 -16.36
N LEU A 68 5.49 23.54 -15.69
CA LEU A 68 4.05 23.68 -15.63
C LEU A 68 3.60 24.59 -16.76
N CYS A 69 2.80 24.05 -17.67
CA CYS A 69 2.13 24.79 -18.74
C CYS A 69 0.65 24.94 -18.40
N VAL A 70 0.15 26.16 -18.39
CA VAL A 70 -1.27 26.45 -18.19
C VAL A 70 -1.88 26.86 -19.51
N TYR A 71 -2.85 26.08 -19.98
CA TYR A 71 -3.60 26.33 -21.20
C TYR A 71 -5.01 26.82 -20.89
N GLN A 72 -5.55 27.66 -21.75
CA GLN A 72 -6.94 28.09 -21.70
C GLN A 72 -7.66 27.72 -22.98
N LYS A 73 -8.80 27.02 -22.86
CA LYS A 73 -9.69 26.71 -23.97
C LYS A 73 -11.13 26.86 -23.51
N ASN A 74 -11.91 27.69 -24.22
CA ASN A 74 -13.32 27.92 -23.93
C ASN A 74 -13.60 28.32 -22.44
N GLY A 75 -12.73 29.15 -21.87
CA GLY A 75 -12.86 29.58 -20.47
C GLY A 75 -12.38 28.56 -19.43
N ILE A 76 -11.97 27.37 -19.83
CA ILE A 76 -11.44 26.34 -18.93
C ILE A 76 -9.91 26.42 -18.94
N LEU A 77 -9.32 26.46 -17.73
CA LEU A 77 -7.87 26.36 -17.53
C LEU A 77 -7.50 24.91 -17.31
N THR A 78 -6.51 24.44 -18.07
CA THR A 78 -5.91 23.11 -17.89
C THR A 78 -4.42 23.26 -17.60
N MET A 79 -3.92 22.46 -16.66
CA MET A 79 -2.52 22.44 -16.26
C MET A 79 -1.85 21.17 -16.78
N HIS A 80 -0.71 21.32 -17.42
CA HIS A 80 0.11 20.21 -17.90
C HIS A 80 1.51 20.33 -17.32
N TYR A 81 1.93 19.30 -16.62
CA TYR A 81 3.28 19.17 -16.11
C TYR A 81 4.11 18.35 -17.11
N THR A 82 5.28 18.86 -17.45
CA THR A 82 6.21 18.14 -18.31
C THR A 82 7.58 18.15 -17.66
N PRO A 83 8.13 16.98 -17.30
CA PRO A 83 9.51 16.88 -16.89
C PRO A 83 10.41 17.36 -18.04
N LEU A 84 11.40 18.20 -17.71
CA LEU A 84 12.41 18.56 -18.69
C LEU A 84 13.35 17.38 -18.92
N PRO A 85 13.70 17.07 -20.17
CA PRO A 85 14.66 16.03 -20.44
C PRO A 85 16.00 16.46 -19.84
N LEU A 86 16.47 15.70 -18.88
CA LEU A 86 17.86 15.80 -18.45
C LEU A 86 18.72 15.25 -19.58
N ASN A 87 19.85 15.89 -19.88
CA ASN A 87 20.84 15.39 -20.84
C ASN A 87 21.57 14.12 -20.39
N LYS A 88 20.98 13.36 -19.47
CA LYS A 88 21.48 12.04 -19.07
C LYS A 88 21.06 11.00 -20.10
N SER A 89 21.95 10.73 -21.03
CA SER A 89 21.80 9.59 -21.95
C SER A 89 22.13 8.24 -21.29
N ALA A 90 22.76 8.24 -20.10
CA ALA A 90 23.15 7.03 -19.39
C ALA A 90 23.20 7.25 -17.87
N LEU A 91 22.86 6.20 -17.13
CA LEU A 91 23.02 6.15 -15.69
C LEU A 91 24.51 5.93 -15.34
N LYS A 92 24.94 6.38 -14.16
CA LYS A 92 26.23 5.98 -13.59
C LYS A 92 26.17 4.50 -13.22
N GLY A 93 27.32 3.80 -13.34
CA GLY A 93 27.44 2.36 -13.08
C GLY A 93 27.38 1.55 -14.37
N ALA A 94 27.68 0.26 -14.24
CA ALA A 94 27.68 -0.70 -15.34
C ALA A 94 26.42 -1.58 -15.39
N GLY A 95 25.51 -1.46 -14.39
CA GLY A 95 24.32 -2.28 -14.26
C GLY A 95 24.58 -3.73 -13.85
N THR A 96 25.74 -4.00 -13.26
CA THR A 96 26.11 -5.30 -12.71
C THR A 96 25.90 -5.33 -11.18
N ALA A 97 25.99 -6.51 -10.58
CA ALA A 97 25.87 -6.65 -9.13
C ALA A 97 26.98 -5.90 -8.36
N GLN A 98 28.17 -5.74 -8.95
CA GLN A 98 29.31 -5.06 -8.35
C GLN A 98 29.33 -3.55 -8.62
N ASP A 99 28.66 -3.11 -9.68
CA ASP A 99 28.57 -1.72 -10.10
C ASP A 99 27.15 -1.44 -10.66
N PRO A 100 26.12 -1.36 -9.77
CA PRO A 100 24.74 -1.15 -10.19
C PRO A 100 24.53 0.24 -10.81
N TYR A 101 23.53 0.36 -11.65
CA TYR A 101 23.09 1.66 -12.13
C TYR A 101 22.52 2.49 -10.98
N GLN A 102 22.95 3.76 -10.89
CA GLN A 102 22.56 4.70 -9.85
C GLN A 102 21.35 5.49 -10.28
N LEU A 103 20.24 5.38 -9.52
CA LEU A 103 19.05 6.22 -9.67
C LEU A 103 19.18 7.40 -8.70
N THR A 104 19.26 8.61 -9.23
CA THR A 104 19.49 9.82 -8.44
C THR A 104 18.34 10.84 -8.55
N CYS A 105 17.43 10.65 -9.52
CA CYS A 105 16.26 11.49 -9.72
C CYS A 105 15.11 10.71 -10.36
N SER A 106 13.90 11.28 -10.37
CA SER A 106 12.70 10.63 -10.92
C SER A 106 12.86 10.21 -12.39
N ASN A 107 13.52 11.01 -13.21
CA ASN A 107 13.72 10.69 -14.62
C ASN A 107 14.65 9.50 -14.86
N ASP A 108 15.54 9.18 -13.91
CA ASP A 108 16.41 8.02 -14.02
C ASP A 108 15.61 6.70 -14.07
N PHE A 109 14.43 6.64 -13.44
CA PHE A 109 13.54 5.48 -13.51
C PHE A 109 13.09 5.15 -14.95
N LYS A 110 12.92 6.16 -15.81
CA LYS A 110 12.56 5.94 -17.23
C LYS A 110 13.68 5.25 -18.00
N LEU A 111 14.93 5.43 -17.59
CA LEU A 111 16.10 4.80 -18.22
C LEU A 111 16.22 3.30 -17.91
N ILE A 112 15.43 2.78 -16.97
CA ILE A 112 15.29 1.34 -16.72
C ILE A 112 14.84 0.61 -17.99
N ASP A 113 14.04 1.26 -18.84
CA ASP A 113 13.64 0.71 -20.15
C ASP A 113 14.82 0.35 -21.07
N ASN A 114 15.97 0.97 -20.90
CA ASN A 114 17.17 0.67 -21.70
C ASN A 114 17.76 -0.71 -21.35
N ASN A 115 17.70 -1.10 -20.08
CA ASN A 115 18.21 -2.41 -19.62
C ASN A 115 17.40 -2.95 -18.42
N PRO A 116 16.17 -3.42 -18.61
CA PRO A 116 15.27 -3.80 -17.51
C PRO A 116 15.72 -5.03 -16.71
N SER A 117 16.77 -5.73 -17.15
CA SER A 117 17.33 -6.90 -16.46
C SER A 117 18.59 -6.58 -15.63
N ALA A 118 19.04 -5.32 -15.62
CA ALA A 118 20.23 -4.91 -14.89
C ALA A 118 20.01 -4.77 -13.38
N TYR A 119 21.09 -4.47 -12.67
CA TYR A 119 21.08 -4.09 -11.26
C TYR A 119 20.99 -2.59 -11.13
N TYR A 120 20.10 -2.13 -10.27
CA TYR A 120 19.83 -0.73 -9.96
C TYR A 120 19.89 -0.50 -8.46
N GLU A 121 20.39 0.66 -8.05
CA GLU A 121 20.25 1.13 -6.69
C GLU A 121 19.80 2.59 -6.65
N VAL A 122 18.97 2.94 -5.67
CA VAL A 122 18.63 4.33 -5.38
C VAL A 122 19.79 4.94 -4.59
N ALA A 123 20.38 6.01 -5.11
CA ALA A 123 21.62 6.56 -4.57
C ALA A 123 21.41 7.70 -3.56
N ASN A 124 20.21 8.24 -3.49
CA ASN A 124 19.78 9.30 -2.56
C ASN A 124 18.26 9.35 -2.52
N ASP A 125 17.70 10.07 -1.55
CA ASP A 125 16.26 10.34 -1.53
C ASP A 125 15.83 11.09 -2.78
N ILE A 126 14.66 10.73 -3.34
CA ILE A 126 14.14 11.29 -4.59
C ILE A 126 12.74 11.84 -4.36
N ASP A 127 12.57 13.13 -4.57
CA ASP A 127 11.26 13.78 -4.54
C ASP A 127 10.66 13.85 -5.96
N PHE A 128 9.46 13.28 -6.13
CA PHE A 128 8.69 13.33 -7.38
C PHE A 128 7.78 14.56 -7.49
N LEU A 129 7.81 15.45 -6.50
CA LEU A 129 7.16 16.77 -6.49
C LEU A 129 5.63 16.73 -6.68
N SER A 130 4.99 15.59 -6.48
CA SER A 130 3.56 15.37 -6.77
C SER A 130 3.18 15.65 -8.24
N ILE A 131 4.14 15.57 -9.15
CA ILE A 131 3.90 15.72 -10.59
C ILE A 131 3.52 14.37 -11.18
N PRO A 132 2.48 14.28 -12.04
CA PRO A 132 2.13 13.03 -12.70
C PRO A 132 3.33 12.38 -13.38
N PHE A 133 3.66 11.18 -12.96
CA PHE A 133 4.83 10.47 -13.39
C PHE A 133 4.45 9.17 -14.11
N GLU A 134 5.07 8.96 -15.27
CA GLU A 134 5.02 7.67 -15.97
C GLU A 134 6.38 7.00 -15.88
N GLY A 135 6.40 5.86 -15.20
CA GLY A 135 7.59 5.02 -15.06
C GLY A 135 7.92 4.23 -16.33
N PRO A 136 8.89 3.31 -16.24
CA PRO A 136 9.31 2.45 -17.33
C PRO A 136 8.13 1.62 -17.86
N LYS A 137 8.17 1.31 -19.16
CA LYS A 137 7.10 0.59 -19.87
C LYS A 137 7.40 -0.90 -20.04
N ARG A 138 8.69 -1.26 -20.10
CA ARG A 138 9.11 -2.65 -20.24
C ARG A 138 9.00 -3.39 -18.93
N ALA A 139 8.75 -4.68 -19.00
CA ALA A 139 8.76 -5.55 -17.83
C ALA A 139 10.15 -5.52 -17.17
N PHE A 140 10.18 -5.30 -15.87
CA PHE A 140 11.40 -5.30 -15.06
C PHE A 140 11.73 -6.72 -14.62
N THR A 141 12.92 -7.20 -14.94
CA THR A 141 13.41 -8.53 -14.59
C THR A 141 14.73 -8.48 -13.80
N GLY A 142 15.20 -7.27 -13.50
CA GLY A 142 16.45 -6.96 -12.83
C GLY A 142 16.39 -7.01 -11.31
N LYS A 143 17.32 -6.30 -10.69
CA LYS A 143 17.37 -6.10 -9.24
C LYS A 143 17.34 -4.60 -8.95
N LEU A 144 16.45 -4.19 -8.05
CA LEU A 144 16.32 -2.80 -7.60
C LEU A 144 16.47 -2.78 -6.07
N ASP A 145 17.56 -2.21 -5.60
CA ASP A 145 17.81 -1.97 -4.17
C ASP A 145 17.62 -0.49 -3.86
N GLY A 146 16.62 -0.18 -3.04
CA GLY A 146 16.38 1.19 -2.59
C GLY A 146 17.39 1.72 -1.60
N LYS A 147 18.26 0.86 -1.02
CA LYS A 147 19.29 1.22 -0.03
C LYS A 147 18.74 1.97 1.20
N GLY A 148 17.44 1.81 1.47
CA GLY A 148 16.74 2.54 2.53
C GLY A 148 16.37 3.98 2.19
N HIS A 149 16.65 4.43 0.96
CA HIS A 149 16.25 5.76 0.51
C HIS A 149 14.75 5.89 0.27
N THR A 150 14.28 7.13 0.32
CA THR A 150 12.86 7.47 0.19
C THR A 150 12.52 8.05 -1.18
N LEU A 151 11.47 7.49 -1.79
CA LEU A 151 10.80 8.06 -2.95
C LEU A 151 9.57 8.83 -2.45
N SER A 152 9.62 10.15 -2.42
CA SER A 152 8.55 10.98 -1.87
C SER A 152 7.68 11.62 -2.94
N ASN A 153 6.41 11.89 -2.57
CA ASN A 153 5.46 12.65 -3.39
C ASN A 153 5.24 12.07 -4.81
N LEU A 154 5.28 10.75 -4.94
CA LEU A 154 5.05 10.06 -6.20
C LEU A 154 3.58 10.20 -6.61
N CYS A 155 3.29 10.78 -7.77
CA CYS A 155 1.95 10.94 -8.31
C CYS A 155 1.77 10.05 -9.55
N LEU A 156 0.89 9.06 -9.46
CA LEU A 156 0.64 8.05 -10.48
C LEU A 156 -0.79 8.13 -11.01
N MET A 157 -0.95 7.94 -12.30
CA MET A 157 -2.25 7.97 -12.96
C MET A 157 -2.44 6.71 -13.80
N GLY A 158 -3.35 5.84 -13.36
CA GLY A 158 -3.75 4.64 -14.10
C GLY A 158 -2.85 3.42 -13.95
N ARG A 159 -1.61 3.57 -13.50
CA ARG A 159 -0.66 2.46 -13.28
C ARG A 159 0.39 2.80 -12.23
N GLY A 160 1.07 1.77 -11.73
CA GLY A 160 2.18 1.90 -10.78
C GLY A 160 3.48 2.47 -11.36
N LEU A 161 4.46 2.66 -10.49
CA LEU A 161 5.81 3.11 -10.86
C LEU A 161 6.45 2.13 -11.86
N LEU A 162 6.36 0.84 -11.61
CA LEU A 162 6.72 -0.24 -12.53
C LEU A 162 5.43 -0.87 -13.06
N ASN A 163 5.40 -1.23 -14.36
CA ASN A 163 4.24 -1.89 -14.92
C ASN A 163 4.20 -3.37 -14.50
N GLU A 164 5.15 -4.13 -14.98
CA GLU A 164 5.30 -5.55 -14.68
C GLU A 164 6.68 -5.83 -14.10
N VAL A 165 6.72 -6.64 -13.07
CA VAL A 165 7.96 -7.17 -12.47
C VAL A 165 7.92 -8.68 -12.60
N LYS A 166 8.93 -9.28 -13.24
CA LYS A 166 8.88 -10.68 -13.69
C LYS A 166 10.15 -11.46 -13.37
N ASP A 167 10.02 -12.77 -13.53
CA ASP A 167 11.09 -13.76 -13.47
C ASP A 167 11.82 -13.76 -12.11
N SER A 168 13.12 -13.63 -12.11
CA SER A 168 13.92 -13.58 -10.88
C SER A 168 14.15 -12.16 -10.35
N ALA A 169 13.24 -11.23 -10.68
CA ALA A 169 13.36 -9.85 -10.22
C ALA A 169 13.38 -9.75 -8.69
N LYS A 170 14.15 -8.79 -8.17
CA LYS A 170 14.15 -8.48 -6.73
C LYS A 170 14.00 -6.98 -6.54
N ILE A 171 13.09 -6.59 -5.66
CA ILE A 171 12.90 -5.21 -5.24
C ILE A 171 13.01 -5.19 -3.73
N THR A 172 13.96 -4.41 -3.21
CA THR A 172 14.27 -4.44 -1.77
C THR A 172 14.60 -3.04 -1.23
N ASN A 173 14.39 -2.84 0.08
CA ASN A 173 14.88 -1.69 0.86
C ASN A 173 14.41 -0.33 0.31
N ILE A 174 13.13 -0.18 -0.05
CA ILE A 174 12.57 1.06 -0.59
C ILE A 174 11.56 1.65 0.38
N ASN A 175 11.70 2.94 0.68
CA ASN A 175 10.68 3.72 1.34
C ASN A 175 9.93 4.58 0.31
N ILE A 176 8.59 4.65 0.40
CA ILE A 176 7.76 5.51 -0.44
C ILE A 176 6.90 6.36 0.49
N ASP A 177 7.06 7.68 0.47
CA ASP A 177 6.28 8.59 1.34
C ASP A 177 5.30 9.43 0.52
N LYS A 178 4.07 9.49 1.00
CA LYS A 178 2.95 10.26 0.42
C LYS A 178 2.71 10.01 -1.08
N PRO A 179 2.68 8.77 -1.55
CA PRO A 179 2.32 8.53 -2.93
C PRO A 179 0.83 8.81 -3.16
N ILE A 180 0.52 9.31 -4.35
CA ILE A 180 -0.85 9.50 -4.84
C ILE A 180 -1.07 8.60 -6.04
N LEU A 181 -2.11 7.74 -5.99
CA LEU A 181 -2.52 6.90 -7.12
C LEU A 181 -3.97 7.21 -7.49
N LEU A 182 -4.16 7.71 -8.70
CA LEU A 182 -5.46 8.09 -9.23
C LEU A 182 -5.91 7.12 -10.32
N LEU A 183 -7.06 6.49 -10.11
CA LEU A 183 -7.67 5.52 -11.02
C LEU A 183 -9.08 5.97 -11.41
N SER A 184 -9.53 5.54 -12.58
CA SER A 184 -10.89 5.78 -13.07
C SER A 184 -11.35 4.61 -13.94
N GLU A 185 -12.62 4.58 -14.30
CA GLU A 185 -13.20 3.59 -15.22
C GLU A 185 -12.51 3.48 -16.60
N LYS A 186 -11.72 4.49 -16.99
CA LYS A 186 -10.99 4.53 -18.26
C LYS A 186 -9.68 3.77 -18.22
N HIS A 187 -9.18 3.44 -17.06
CA HIS A 187 -7.94 2.68 -16.91
C HIS A 187 -8.24 1.19 -17.06
N LEU A 188 -7.46 0.53 -17.93
CA LEU A 188 -7.72 -0.84 -18.38
C LEU A 188 -6.81 -1.88 -17.72
N GLU A 189 -5.92 -1.46 -16.83
CA GLU A 189 -5.07 -2.38 -16.08
C GLU A 189 -5.93 -3.25 -15.17
N MET A 190 -5.71 -4.57 -15.19
CA MET A 190 -6.47 -5.53 -14.37
C MET A 190 -6.09 -5.46 -12.88
N ALA A 191 -4.91 -4.98 -12.58
CA ALA A 191 -4.44 -4.80 -11.21
C ALA A 191 -3.44 -3.64 -11.16
N VAL A 192 -3.48 -2.85 -10.09
CA VAL A 192 -2.60 -1.68 -9.94
C VAL A 192 -2.09 -1.59 -8.50
N GLY A 193 -0.81 -1.25 -8.34
CA GLY A 193 -0.19 -0.89 -7.07
C GLY A 193 0.73 0.32 -7.24
N VAL A 194 1.06 1.00 -6.16
CA VAL A 194 1.97 2.17 -6.20
C VAL A 194 3.34 1.80 -6.75
N LEU A 195 3.92 0.69 -6.29
CA LEU A 195 5.23 0.24 -6.76
C LEU A 195 5.13 -0.51 -8.08
N ALA A 196 4.21 -1.47 -8.20
CA ALA A 196 4.05 -2.26 -9.42
C ALA A 196 2.61 -2.71 -9.64
N ASN A 197 2.21 -2.87 -10.91
CA ASN A 197 0.93 -3.46 -11.25
C ASN A 197 0.95 -4.97 -10.98
N SER A 198 2.04 -5.64 -11.36
CA SER A 198 2.20 -7.07 -11.08
C SER A 198 3.63 -7.45 -10.71
N LEU A 199 3.74 -8.49 -9.88
CA LEU A 199 4.99 -9.13 -9.49
C LEU A 199 4.84 -10.64 -9.62
N GLN A 200 5.62 -11.25 -10.49
CA GLN A 200 5.49 -12.68 -10.80
C GLN A 200 6.88 -13.29 -10.94
N GLY A 201 7.12 -14.40 -10.28
CA GLY A 201 8.21 -15.29 -10.63
C GLY A 201 8.00 -15.92 -12.00
N GLY A 202 8.78 -16.90 -12.35
CA GLY A 202 8.68 -17.54 -13.65
C GLY A 202 9.09 -19.01 -13.61
N VAL A 203 9.05 -19.62 -14.79
CA VAL A 203 9.63 -20.94 -15.05
C VAL A 203 10.36 -20.82 -16.37
N ASP A 204 11.62 -21.20 -16.40
CA ASP A 204 12.40 -21.16 -17.62
C ASP A 204 11.99 -22.28 -18.62
N THR A 205 12.57 -22.27 -19.80
CA THR A 205 12.29 -23.26 -20.85
C THR A 205 12.69 -24.69 -20.48
N ALA A 206 13.51 -24.87 -19.44
CA ALA A 206 13.88 -26.17 -18.89
C ALA A 206 12.99 -26.62 -17.73
N GLY A 207 11.98 -25.81 -17.36
CA GLY A 207 11.08 -26.07 -16.24
C GLY A 207 11.66 -25.69 -14.88
N VAL A 208 12.76 -24.93 -14.84
CA VAL A 208 13.36 -24.45 -13.57
C VAL A 208 12.63 -23.20 -13.11
N ALA A 209 12.14 -23.24 -11.87
CA ALA A 209 11.46 -22.11 -11.27
C ALA A 209 12.41 -20.93 -11.00
N SER A 210 11.98 -19.72 -11.34
CA SER A 210 12.61 -18.47 -10.95
C SER A 210 11.72 -17.74 -9.94
N TYR A 211 12.34 -17.19 -8.88
CA TYR A 211 11.65 -16.60 -7.75
C TYR A 211 11.76 -15.08 -7.77
N ALA A 212 10.61 -14.40 -7.79
CA ALA A 212 10.54 -12.98 -7.56
C ALA A 212 10.51 -12.67 -6.06
N LEU A 213 11.11 -11.55 -5.67
CA LEU A 213 11.18 -11.11 -4.28
C LEU A 213 10.78 -9.64 -4.14
N LEU A 214 9.88 -9.38 -3.21
CA LEU A 214 9.58 -8.06 -2.68
C LEU A 214 9.84 -8.08 -1.18
N SER A 215 10.83 -7.34 -0.71
CA SER A 215 11.22 -7.38 0.70
C SER A 215 11.66 -6.02 1.21
N ASN A 216 11.27 -5.70 2.44
CA ASN A 216 11.63 -4.45 3.10
C ASN A 216 11.22 -3.22 2.26
N VAL A 217 9.92 -3.18 1.89
CA VAL A 217 9.31 -2.07 1.16
C VAL A 217 8.23 -1.43 2.01
N HIS A 218 8.39 -0.15 2.28
CA HIS A 218 7.55 0.58 3.21
C HIS A 218 6.87 1.76 2.51
N VAL A 219 5.54 1.80 2.53
CA VAL A 219 4.74 2.88 1.94
C VAL A 219 4.03 3.63 3.07
N ALA A 220 4.37 4.89 3.25
CA ALA A 220 3.79 5.75 4.27
C ALA A 220 2.82 6.77 3.65
N ASN A 221 1.67 6.97 4.31
CA ASN A 221 0.67 7.96 3.96
C ASN A 221 0.18 7.91 2.50
N PRO A 222 -0.09 6.74 1.91
CA PRO A 222 -0.58 6.65 0.56
C PRO A 222 -2.01 7.19 0.45
N VAL A 223 -2.28 7.90 -0.65
CA VAL A 223 -3.63 8.33 -1.04
C VAL A 223 -4.00 7.66 -2.35
N ILE A 224 -4.99 6.75 -2.32
CA ILE A 224 -5.48 6.04 -3.50
C ILE A 224 -6.95 6.39 -3.71
N LYS A 225 -7.27 6.99 -4.86
CA LYS A 225 -8.65 7.33 -5.22
C LYS A 225 -9.00 6.70 -6.57
N ALA A 226 -10.04 5.87 -6.57
CA ALA A 226 -10.42 5.05 -7.72
C ALA A 226 -11.92 5.23 -8.05
N ALA A 227 -12.22 6.27 -8.82
CA ALA A 227 -13.60 6.58 -9.23
C ALA A 227 -14.04 5.66 -10.38
N GLY A 228 -14.95 4.71 -10.10
CA GLY A 228 -15.50 3.80 -11.09
C GLY A 228 -14.57 2.69 -11.58
N TYR A 229 -13.33 2.63 -11.12
CA TYR A 229 -12.42 1.52 -11.38
C TYR A 229 -12.90 0.26 -10.63
N LYS A 230 -12.98 -0.89 -11.31
CA LYS A 230 -13.64 -2.10 -10.81
C LYS A 230 -12.70 -3.27 -10.55
N GLU A 231 -11.46 -3.14 -10.99
CA GLU A 231 -10.49 -4.21 -10.95
C GLU A 231 -9.75 -4.28 -9.58
N ILE A 232 -8.53 -4.66 -9.55
CA ILE A 232 -7.78 -4.99 -8.33
C ILE A 232 -6.81 -3.86 -7.96
N ILE A 233 -6.80 -3.49 -6.69
CA ILE A 233 -5.87 -2.51 -6.12
C ILE A 233 -5.14 -3.14 -4.94
N GLY A 234 -3.80 -3.07 -4.95
CA GLY A 234 -2.96 -3.26 -3.79
C GLY A 234 -2.14 -2.01 -3.55
N THR A 235 -1.91 -1.62 -2.31
CA THR A 235 -1.14 -0.40 -2.09
C THR A 235 0.27 -0.51 -2.63
N ILE A 236 0.96 -1.62 -2.41
CA ILE A 236 2.33 -1.82 -2.91
C ILE A 236 2.30 -2.45 -4.31
N VAL A 237 1.66 -3.60 -4.45
CA VAL A 237 1.57 -4.35 -5.72
C VAL A 237 0.13 -4.79 -5.96
N GLY A 238 -0.36 -4.58 -7.18
CA GLY A 238 -1.72 -4.95 -7.56
C GLY A 238 -1.95 -6.47 -7.62
N TYR A 239 -1.02 -7.21 -8.21
CA TYR A 239 -1.14 -8.65 -8.43
C TYR A 239 0.17 -9.38 -8.20
N VAL A 240 0.14 -10.47 -7.44
CA VAL A 240 1.29 -11.32 -7.14
C VAL A 240 0.99 -12.76 -7.52
N ALA A 241 1.91 -13.45 -8.18
CA ALA A 241 1.76 -14.85 -8.56
C ALA A 241 3.10 -15.55 -8.87
N LEU A 242 3.03 -16.86 -9.05
CA LEU A 242 4.10 -17.69 -9.62
C LEU A 242 5.46 -17.52 -8.91
N ASN A 243 5.70 -18.31 -7.88
CA ASN A 243 7.00 -18.34 -7.19
C ASN A 243 7.45 -16.95 -6.69
N THR A 244 6.57 -16.28 -5.99
CA THR A 244 6.85 -14.93 -5.46
C THR A 244 6.85 -14.94 -3.94
N ASP A 245 7.83 -14.28 -3.35
CA ASP A 245 7.92 -14.03 -1.92
C ASP A 245 7.76 -12.53 -1.64
N VAL A 246 6.75 -12.19 -0.81
CA VAL A 246 6.50 -10.83 -0.33
C VAL A 246 6.63 -10.83 1.17
N ASN A 247 7.64 -10.14 1.69
CA ASN A 247 7.88 -10.11 3.13
C ASN A 247 8.42 -8.77 3.62
N THR A 248 8.29 -8.55 4.94
CA THR A 248 8.79 -7.34 5.62
C THR A 248 8.29 -6.05 4.94
N CYS A 249 7.05 -6.07 4.47
CA CYS A 249 6.47 -4.93 3.77
C CYS A 249 5.44 -4.22 4.65
N SER A 250 5.36 -2.90 4.55
CA SER A 250 4.38 -2.15 5.30
C SER A 250 3.68 -1.07 4.50
N VAL A 251 2.44 -0.83 4.89
CA VAL A 251 1.65 0.33 4.50
C VAL A 251 1.14 0.99 5.75
N THR A 252 1.48 2.25 5.96
CA THR A 252 1.08 2.99 7.16
C THR A 252 0.35 4.28 6.82
N GLY A 253 -0.69 4.61 7.60
CA GLY A 253 -1.46 5.84 7.41
C GLY A 253 -2.20 5.92 6.07
N ALA A 254 -2.68 4.80 5.55
CA ALA A 254 -3.34 4.73 4.24
C ALA A 254 -4.70 5.44 4.22
N ASP A 255 -5.00 6.09 3.08
CA ASP A 255 -6.33 6.61 2.73
C ASP A 255 -6.73 6.06 1.34
N ILE A 256 -7.42 4.91 1.33
CA ILE A 256 -7.81 4.21 0.11
C ILE A 256 -9.33 4.31 -0.06
N VAL A 257 -9.79 4.93 -1.15
CA VAL A 257 -11.22 5.03 -1.51
C VAL A 257 -11.43 4.49 -2.91
N ALA A 258 -11.94 3.27 -2.99
CA ALA A 258 -12.13 2.53 -4.23
C ALA A 258 -13.40 1.66 -4.20
N PRO A 259 -14.61 2.24 -4.01
CA PRO A 259 -15.83 1.52 -3.63
C PRO A 259 -16.26 0.42 -4.62
N SER A 260 -15.79 0.47 -5.86
CA SER A 260 -16.12 -0.55 -6.89
C SER A 260 -15.04 -1.62 -7.07
N ALA A 261 -13.83 -1.41 -6.54
CA ALA A 261 -12.67 -2.27 -6.75
C ALA A 261 -12.55 -3.37 -5.68
N GLN A 262 -11.70 -4.35 -5.97
CA GLN A 262 -11.15 -5.25 -4.95
C GLN A 262 -9.90 -4.58 -4.36
N VAL A 263 -9.82 -4.46 -3.04
CA VAL A 263 -8.75 -3.73 -2.36
C VAL A 263 -8.04 -4.62 -1.35
N GLY A 264 -6.75 -4.78 -1.54
CA GLY A 264 -5.85 -5.31 -0.52
C GLY A 264 -4.99 -4.18 0.06
N GLY A 265 -4.90 -4.11 1.37
CA GLY A 265 -4.14 -3.05 2.05
C GLY A 265 -2.67 -3.03 1.65
N VAL A 266 -2.07 -4.19 1.41
CA VAL A 266 -0.68 -4.34 0.97
C VAL A 266 -0.61 -4.83 -0.48
N ILE A 267 -1.20 -5.99 -0.75
CA ILE A 267 -1.21 -6.67 -2.06
C ILE A 267 -2.65 -6.79 -2.53
N GLY A 268 -2.94 -6.41 -3.77
CA GLY A 268 -4.28 -6.50 -4.30
C GLY A 268 -4.80 -7.94 -4.33
N LYS A 269 -4.17 -8.80 -5.09
CA LYS A 269 -4.51 -10.23 -5.21
C LYS A 269 -3.25 -11.07 -5.27
N SER A 270 -3.29 -12.25 -4.64
CA SER A 270 -2.21 -13.24 -4.67
C SER A 270 -2.71 -14.57 -5.21
N GLN A 271 -1.92 -15.19 -6.09
CA GLN A 271 -2.24 -16.50 -6.70
C GLN A 271 -0.99 -17.38 -6.80
N THR A 272 -1.22 -18.67 -6.86
CA THR A 272 -0.34 -19.78 -7.26
C THR A 272 1.15 -19.61 -6.92
N TYR A 273 1.62 -20.36 -5.94
CA TYR A 273 3.03 -20.43 -5.52
C TYR A 273 3.62 -19.08 -5.08
N SER A 274 2.80 -18.24 -4.43
CA SER A 274 3.24 -16.98 -3.86
C SER A 274 2.92 -16.92 -2.38
N GLN A 275 3.84 -16.40 -1.55
CA GLN A 275 3.62 -16.23 -0.12
C GLN A 275 3.69 -14.75 0.27
N ILE A 276 2.90 -14.40 1.27
CA ILE A 276 2.88 -13.05 1.86
C ILE A 276 3.05 -13.21 3.37
N HIS A 277 4.09 -12.61 3.94
CA HIS A 277 4.33 -12.74 5.37
C HIS A 277 5.08 -11.55 5.96
N ALA A 278 5.00 -11.45 7.29
CA ALA A 278 5.60 -10.35 8.04
C ALA A 278 5.24 -8.98 7.42
N CYS A 279 3.95 -8.77 7.10
CA CYS A 279 3.47 -7.55 6.48
C CYS A 279 2.54 -6.77 7.42
N LEU A 280 2.61 -5.44 7.31
CA LEU A 280 1.81 -4.51 8.12
C LEU A 280 0.90 -3.66 7.23
N PHE A 281 -0.35 -3.46 7.68
CA PHE A 281 -1.24 -2.46 7.13
C PHE A 281 -1.88 -1.63 8.23
N THR A 282 -1.79 -0.29 8.11
CA THR A 282 -2.52 0.64 8.98
C THR A 282 -3.19 1.76 8.17
N GLY A 283 -4.34 2.24 8.66
CA GLY A 283 -5.09 3.33 8.03
C GLY A 283 -6.50 2.93 7.63
N ASN A 284 -7.01 3.48 6.52
CA ASN A 284 -8.36 3.25 6.04
C ASN A 284 -8.34 2.65 4.64
N ALA A 285 -9.21 1.66 4.39
CA ALA A 285 -9.41 1.11 3.05
C ALA A 285 -10.89 0.85 2.77
N GLU A 286 -11.37 1.37 1.64
CA GLU A 286 -12.73 1.17 1.13
C GLU A 286 -12.71 0.46 -0.21
N GLY A 287 -13.53 -0.58 -0.38
CA GLY A 287 -13.64 -1.35 -1.60
C GLY A 287 -14.93 -2.16 -1.71
N ARG A 288 -15.09 -2.89 -2.81
CA ARG A 288 -16.16 -3.88 -2.98
C ARG A 288 -15.83 -5.19 -2.25
N ILE A 289 -14.60 -5.65 -2.37
CA ILE A 289 -14.03 -6.75 -1.58
C ILE A 289 -12.77 -6.19 -0.93
N VAL A 290 -12.65 -6.31 0.39
CA VAL A 290 -11.54 -5.72 1.13
C VAL A 290 -10.86 -6.76 2.02
N GLY A 291 -9.54 -6.78 1.96
CA GLY A 291 -8.70 -7.47 2.94
C GLY A 291 -7.59 -6.55 3.44
N GLY A 292 -7.32 -6.54 4.72
CA GLY A 292 -6.28 -5.66 5.28
C GLY A 292 -4.88 -5.95 4.70
N ILE A 293 -4.59 -7.19 4.35
CA ILE A 293 -3.35 -7.55 3.64
C ILE A 293 -3.62 -7.77 2.15
N THR A 294 -4.58 -8.60 1.80
CA THR A 294 -4.90 -8.89 0.38
C THR A 294 -6.39 -9.07 0.17
N SER A 295 -6.93 -8.56 -0.94
CA SER A 295 -8.36 -8.72 -1.25
C SER A 295 -8.73 -10.17 -1.57
N GLU A 296 -7.81 -10.90 -2.20
CA GLU A 296 -8.06 -12.29 -2.59
C GLU A 296 -6.75 -13.08 -2.60
N VAL A 297 -6.81 -14.31 -2.11
CA VAL A 297 -5.72 -15.27 -2.17
C VAL A 297 -6.23 -16.61 -2.67
N SER A 298 -5.53 -17.21 -3.65
CA SER A 298 -5.92 -18.50 -4.23
C SER A 298 -4.68 -19.27 -4.70
N GLY A 299 -4.74 -20.61 -4.63
CA GLY A 299 -3.67 -21.46 -5.15
C GLY A 299 -2.84 -22.18 -4.09
N GLY A 300 -3.26 -22.15 -2.82
CA GLY A 300 -2.65 -22.94 -1.75
C GLY A 300 -1.54 -22.27 -0.96
N GLU A 301 -1.16 -21.04 -1.33
CA GLU A 301 -0.01 -20.37 -0.73
C GLU A 301 -0.38 -19.57 0.53
N PRO A 302 0.53 -19.45 1.50
CA PRO A 302 0.19 -18.90 2.79
C PRO A 302 0.22 -17.35 2.85
N VAL A 303 -0.65 -16.83 3.75
CA VAL A 303 -0.55 -15.47 4.31
C VAL A 303 -0.37 -15.59 5.81
N TYR A 304 0.76 -15.19 6.35
CA TYR A 304 1.10 -15.44 7.75
C TYR A 304 1.98 -14.36 8.37
N ASP A 305 1.98 -14.34 9.71
CA ASP A 305 2.74 -13.38 10.49
C ASP A 305 2.47 -11.92 10.08
N CYS A 306 1.23 -11.61 9.69
CA CYS A 306 0.86 -10.27 9.28
C CYS A 306 0.05 -9.56 10.38
N ARG A 307 0.19 -8.24 10.41
CA ARG A 307 -0.54 -7.37 11.34
C ARG A 307 -1.36 -6.34 10.57
N VAL A 308 -2.60 -6.18 10.98
CA VAL A 308 -3.49 -5.13 10.49
C VAL A 308 -3.99 -4.31 11.68
N ASP A 309 -3.99 -2.98 11.54
CA ASP A 309 -4.56 -2.05 12.51
C ASP A 309 -5.24 -0.91 11.73
N ALA A 310 -6.50 -1.16 11.36
CA ALA A 310 -7.15 -0.36 10.32
C ALA A 310 -8.67 -0.32 10.47
N ASP A 311 -9.27 0.74 9.90
CA ASP A 311 -10.70 0.80 9.65
C ASP A 311 -10.99 0.41 8.20
N LEU A 312 -11.61 -0.76 8.03
CA LEU A 312 -11.91 -1.31 6.72
C LEU A 312 -13.39 -1.15 6.39
N TYR A 313 -13.68 -0.79 5.13
CA TYR A 313 -15.04 -0.52 4.63
C TYR A 313 -15.29 -1.31 3.36
N SER A 314 -16.41 -2.05 3.29
CA SER A 314 -16.77 -2.82 2.10
C SER A 314 -18.25 -2.77 1.80
N SER A 315 -18.58 -2.91 0.51
CA SER A 315 -19.96 -3.05 0.05
C SER A 315 -20.38 -4.50 -0.23
N ASN A 316 -19.49 -5.47 -0.07
CA ASN A 316 -19.81 -6.88 -0.34
C ASN A 316 -19.10 -7.86 0.61
N THR A 317 -17.75 -7.90 0.61
CA THR A 317 -16.99 -8.87 1.39
C THR A 317 -15.83 -8.19 2.09
N ILE A 318 -15.67 -8.45 3.38
CA ILE A 318 -14.60 -7.84 4.18
C ILE A 318 -13.96 -8.85 5.11
N GLY A 319 -12.65 -8.95 5.07
CA GLY A 319 -11.83 -9.73 6.01
C GLY A 319 -10.72 -8.88 6.58
N GLY A 320 -10.42 -9.03 7.85
CA GLY A 320 -9.37 -8.25 8.48
C GLY A 320 -7.97 -8.50 7.86
N ILE A 321 -7.69 -9.72 7.43
CA ILE A 321 -6.45 -10.09 6.73
C ILE A 321 -6.73 -10.32 5.24
N VAL A 322 -7.67 -11.22 4.93
CA VAL A 322 -7.97 -11.65 3.56
C VAL A 322 -9.46 -11.45 3.28
N GLY A 323 -9.78 -10.72 2.21
CA GLY A 323 -11.17 -10.53 1.80
C GLY A 323 -11.80 -11.85 1.33
N HIS A 324 -11.16 -12.55 0.41
CA HIS A 324 -11.62 -13.79 -0.19
C HIS A 324 -10.49 -14.81 -0.25
N SER A 325 -10.67 -15.98 0.34
CA SER A 325 -9.67 -17.04 0.38
C SER A 325 -10.12 -18.27 -0.41
N GLY A 326 -9.30 -18.70 -1.37
CA GLY A 326 -9.31 -20.02 -1.93
C GLY A 326 -8.57 -21.03 -1.06
N ARG A 327 -7.84 -21.99 -1.61
CA ARG A 327 -7.11 -23.06 -0.90
C ARG A 327 -5.91 -22.59 -0.06
N SER A 328 -5.83 -21.34 0.28
CA SER A 328 -4.66 -20.75 0.93
C SER A 328 -4.69 -20.86 2.44
N LYS A 329 -3.54 -21.03 3.04
CA LYS A 329 -3.37 -21.15 4.48
C LYS A 329 -3.12 -19.79 5.11
N ILE A 330 -3.95 -19.40 6.08
CA ILE A 330 -3.90 -18.12 6.77
C ILE A 330 -3.58 -18.40 8.25
N TYR A 331 -2.40 -18.01 8.75
CA TYR A 331 -2.02 -18.36 10.11
C TYR A 331 -1.13 -17.31 10.78
N ASN A 332 -1.13 -17.29 12.12
CA ASN A 332 -0.35 -16.39 12.96
C ASN A 332 -0.54 -14.90 12.62
N ASN A 333 -1.74 -14.51 12.20
CA ASN A 333 -2.05 -13.12 11.88
C ASN A 333 -2.80 -12.46 13.04
N ILE A 334 -2.67 -11.13 13.16
CA ILE A 334 -3.43 -10.36 14.14
C ILE A 334 -4.10 -9.16 13.49
N VAL A 335 -5.34 -8.86 13.93
CA VAL A 335 -6.15 -7.75 13.41
C VAL A 335 -6.68 -6.90 14.54
N TYR A 336 -6.44 -5.60 14.42
CA TYR A 336 -7.01 -4.52 15.23
C TYR A 336 -7.87 -3.60 14.36
N GLY A 337 -8.61 -2.65 14.98
CA GLY A 337 -9.42 -1.64 14.27
C GLY A 337 -10.87 -2.04 14.13
N THR A 338 -11.52 -1.69 13.01
CA THR A 338 -12.94 -1.92 12.76
C THR A 338 -13.21 -2.50 11.38
N LEU A 339 -14.25 -3.34 11.27
CA LEU A 339 -14.79 -3.79 9.98
C LEU A 339 -16.18 -3.20 9.78
N ASN A 340 -16.40 -2.53 8.64
CA ASN A 340 -17.62 -1.80 8.35
C ASN A 340 -18.19 -2.27 7.00
N LEU A 341 -19.24 -3.09 7.05
CA LEU A 341 -19.98 -3.49 5.86
C LEU A 341 -21.07 -2.45 5.60
N SER A 342 -21.07 -1.85 4.41
CA SER A 342 -22.12 -0.93 3.98
C SER A 342 -23.35 -1.67 3.46
N ASP A 343 -24.39 -0.94 3.09
CA ASP A 343 -25.60 -1.51 2.50
C ASP A 343 -25.28 -2.27 1.20
N THR A 344 -25.53 -3.56 1.18
CA THR A 344 -25.19 -4.47 0.10
C THR A 344 -26.40 -4.79 -0.77
N THR A 345 -26.17 -4.96 -2.07
CA THR A 345 -27.17 -5.48 -3.02
C THR A 345 -27.16 -7.01 -3.13
N LYS A 346 -26.18 -7.65 -2.50
CA LYS A 346 -25.98 -9.10 -2.43
C LYS A 346 -25.80 -9.53 -0.98
N VAL A 347 -25.76 -10.83 -0.71
CA VAL A 347 -25.38 -11.34 0.60
C VAL A 347 -23.99 -10.80 0.96
N GLY A 348 -23.92 -10.01 2.01
CA GLY A 348 -22.67 -9.49 2.53
C GLY A 348 -21.92 -10.55 3.34
N LYS A 349 -20.58 -10.53 3.31
CA LYS A 349 -19.76 -11.50 4.04
C LYS A 349 -18.67 -10.79 4.85
N VAL A 350 -18.59 -11.14 6.14
CA VAL A 350 -17.65 -10.50 7.07
C VAL A 350 -16.98 -11.54 7.95
N GLY A 351 -15.66 -11.44 8.09
CA GLY A 351 -14.90 -12.21 9.07
C GLY A 351 -13.68 -11.41 9.56
N GLY A 352 -13.39 -11.50 10.85
CA GLY A 352 -12.27 -10.78 11.45
C GLY A 352 -10.91 -11.11 10.82
N ILE A 353 -10.75 -12.32 10.29
CA ILE A 353 -9.53 -12.75 9.57
C ILE A 353 -9.84 -12.93 8.09
N ILE A 354 -10.82 -13.77 7.73
CA ILE A 354 -11.19 -14.09 6.35
C ILE A 354 -12.64 -13.69 6.12
N GLY A 355 -12.90 -12.82 5.15
CA GLY A 355 -14.24 -12.37 4.82
C GLY A 355 -15.10 -13.45 4.16
N HIS A 356 -14.52 -14.23 3.26
CA HIS A 356 -15.16 -15.37 2.62
C HIS A 356 -14.15 -16.44 2.24
N VAL A 357 -14.54 -17.70 2.44
CA VAL A 357 -13.80 -18.87 1.96
C VAL A 357 -14.52 -19.44 0.74
N ASP A 358 -13.78 -19.65 -0.35
CA ASP A 358 -14.32 -20.21 -1.58
C ASP A 358 -14.47 -21.73 -1.48
N THR A 359 -15.63 -22.23 -1.86
CA THR A 359 -15.98 -23.65 -1.76
C THR A 359 -15.26 -24.52 -2.78
N ASP A 360 -15.02 -24.01 -3.97
CA ASP A 360 -14.26 -24.72 -5.01
C ASP A 360 -12.81 -25.01 -4.56
N ALA A 361 -12.37 -24.28 -3.54
CA ALA A 361 -11.05 -24.41 -2.97
C ALA A 361 -10.96 -25.49 -1.89
N THR A 362 -12.09 -25.92 -1.37
CA THR A 362 -12.08 -26.74 -0.16
C THR A 362 -11.90 -28.21 -0.43
N GLY A 363 -12.10 -28.71 -1.65
CA GLY A 363 -11.99 -30.09 -2.00
C GLY A 363 -11.86 -31.04 -0.82
N ALA A 364 -12.20 -32.19 -0.72
CA ALA A 364 -12.07 -33.12 0.41
C ALA A 364 -10.79 -32.93 1.27
N SER A 365 -10.20 -31.74 1.16
CA SER A 365 -8.99 -31.31 1.82
C SER A 365 -9.21 -31.32 3.34
N THR A 366 -8.40 -32.09 3.99
CA THR A 366 -8.21 -32.04 5.44
C THR A 366 -7.30 -30.89 5.85
N ASP A 367 -6.96 -29.98 4.92
CA ASP A 367 -5.99 -28.93 5.13
C ASP A 367 -6.56 -27.86 6.08
N ILE A 368 -5.70 -27.38 6.96
CA ILE A 368 -6.02 -26.29 7.85
C ILE A 368 -5.92 -25.01 7.01
N LEU A 369 -7.03 -24.27 6.89
CA LEU A 369 -7.09 -23.02 6.11
C LEU A 369 -6.90 -21.77 6.97
N ALA A 370 -7.30 -21.81 8.26
CA ALA A 370 -7.04 -20.72 9.19
C ALA A 370 -6.62 -21.26 10.55
N GLU A 371 -5.47 -20.82 11.05
CA GLU A 371 -4.90 -21.33 12.31
C GLU A 371 -4.14 -20.25 13.08
N ASN A 372 -4.29 -20.28 14.42
CA ASN A 372 -3.54 -19.42 15.35
C ASN A 372 -3.68 -17.92 15.06
N CYS A 373 -4.81 -17.48 14.49
CA CYS A 373 -5.05 -16.07 14.25
C CYS A 373 -5.71 -15.40 15.44
N LEU A 374 -5.40 -14.12 15.64
CA LEU A 374 -5.89 -13.31 16.75
C LEU A 374 -6.75 -12.15 16.23
N VAL A 375 -7.97 -12.03 16.76
CA VAL A 375 -8.88 -10.93 16.44
C VAL A 375 -8.99 -10.01 17.66
N ALA A 376 -8.53 -8.78 17.51
CA ALA A 376 -8.58 -7.71 18.52
C ALA A 376 -9.36 -6.49 18.00
N LEU A 377 -10.36 -6.72 17.16
CA LEU A 377 -11.22 -5.67 16.62
C LEU A 377 -12.03 -4.99 17.72
N THR A 378 -12.27 -3.70 17.57
CA THR A 378 -13.17 -2.93 18.44
C THR A 378 -14.63 -3.09 18.04
N SER A 379 -14.92 -3.31 16.75
CA SER A 379 -16.27 -3.58 16.26
C SER A 379 -16.29 -4.27 14.88
N ILE A 380 -17.38 -4.99 14.65
CA ILE A 380 -17.82 -5.44 13.32
C ILE A 380 -19.21 -4.84 13.11
N ASN A 381 -19.32 -3.92 12.17
CA ASN A 381 -20.53 -3.18 11.86
C ASN A 381 -21.16 -3.71 10.58
N VAL A 382 -22.39 -4.18 10.68
CA VAL A 382 -23.17 -4.74 9.55
C VAL A 382 -24.51 -4.00 9.42
N PRO A 383 -25.08 -3.86 8.21
CA PRO A 383 -26.36 -3.17 8.01
C PRO A 383 -27.52 -3.97 8.58
N GLU A 384 -28.43 -3.30 9.30
CA GLU A 384 -29.65 -3.92 9.83
C GLU A 384 -30.59 -4.41 8.72
N GLY A 385 -31.25 -5.56 8.95
CA GLY A 385 -32.29 -6.10 8.07
C GLY A 385 -31.80 -6.56 6.70
N LYS A 386 -30.50 -6.77 6.55
CA LYS A 386 -29.88 -7.31 5.34
C LYS A 386 -29.47 -8.76 5.55
N ASP A 387 -29.38 -9.47 4.44
CA ASP A 387 -28.85 -10.83 4.40
C ASP A 387 -27.32 -10.76 4.45
N VAL A 388 -26.75 -11.04 5.62
CA VAL A 388 -25.32 -10.92 5.89
C VAL A 388 -24.83 -12.18 6.62
N ILE A 389 -23.75 -12.75 6.11
CA ILE A 389 -22.99 -13.80 6.80
C ILE A 389 -21.82 -13.12 7.52
N ALA A 390 -21.93 -12.99 8.84
CA ALA A 390 -20.92 -12.27 9.61
C ALA A 390 -20.52 -13.06 10.85
N HIS A 391 -19.22 -13.28 10.99
CA HIS A 391 -18.61 -13.98 12.11
C HIS A 391 -17.40 -13.24 12.62
N ARG A 392 -17.02 -13.49 13.86
CA ARG A 392 -15.88 -12.78 14.48
C ARG A 392 -14.53 -13.10 13.84
N VAL A 393 -14.37 -14.29 13.27
CA VAL A 393 -13.09 -14.74 12.68
C VAL A 393 -13.23 -15.05 11.19
N ILE A 394 -14.14 -15.95 10.81
CA ILE A 394 -14.28 -16.42 9.42
C ILE A 394 -15.71 -16.20 8.93
N GLY A 395 -15.88 -15.39 7.88
CA GLY A 395 -17.16 -15.13 7.22
C GLY A 395 -17.64 -16.31 6.38
N PHE A 396 -18.08 -17.37 7.04
CA PHE A 396 -18.46 -18.64 6.45
C PHE A 396 -19.82 -19.11 6.95
N SER A 397 -20.66 -19.64 6.04
CA SER A 397 -21.93 -20.26 6.38
C SER A 397 -21.86 -21.77 6.14
N SER A 398 -22.07 -22.54 7.21
CA SER A 398 -22.20 -23.98 7.08
C SER A 398 -23.53 -24.33 6.43
N GLY A 399 -23.52 -25.00 5.29
CA GLY A 399 -24.71 -25.58 4.69
C GLY A 399 -24.98 -25.20 3.23
N ASP A 400 -24.51 -24.05 2.78
CA ASP A 400 -24.67 -23.63 1.39
C ASP A 400 -23.42 -23.87 0.55
N ASP A 401 -22.27 -24.01 1.21
CA ASP A 401 -20.99 -24.16 0.55
C ASP A 401 -20.61 -25.63 0.45
N TYR A 402 -20.51 -26.11 -0.75
CA TYR A 402 -20.08 -27.47 -1.09
C TYR A 402 -19.16 -27.45 -2.31
N GLU A 403 -18.30 -28.46 -2.41
CA GLU A 403 -17.59 -28.79 -3.62
C GLU A 403 -18.20 -30.03 -4.25
N TYR A 404 -18.11 -30.18 -5.57
CA TYR A 404 -18.44 -31.47 -6.20
C TYR A 404 -17.34 -32.49 -5.89
N ASP A 405 -17.76 -33.68 -5.50
CA ASP A 405 -16.86 -34.82 -5.36
C ASP A 405 -16.43 -35.30 -6.75
N TRP A 406 -15.43 -34.64 -7.30
CA TRP A 406 -14.93 -34.85 -8.66
C TRP A 406 -14.47 -36.28 -8.93
N ASP A 407 -14.06 -37.03 -7.90
CA ASP A 407 -13.62 -38.43 -8.00
C ASP A 407 -14.80 -39.38 -8.20
N ASN A 408 -16.01 -38.97 -7.81
CA ASN A 408 -17.21 -39.77 -7.85
C ASN A 408 -18.30 -39.19 -8.78
N VAL A 409 -17.97 -38.22 -9.63
CA VAL A 409 -18.92 -37.62 -10.59
C VAL A 409 -19.33 -38.61 -11.67
N ASP A 410 -20.63 -38.85 -11.79
CA ASP A 410 -21.20 -39.50 -12.95
C ASP A 410 -21.52 -38.47 -14.04
N TRP A 411 -20.63 -38.34 -15.00
CA TRP A 411 -20.72 -37.39 -16.11
C TRP A 411 -21.94 -37.61 -17.04
N SER A 412 -22.65 -38.70 -16.89
CA SER A 412 -23.91 -38.95 -17.63
C SER A 412 -25.11 -38.25 -16.99
N LYS A 413 -24.98 -37.76 -15.78
CA LYS A 413 -26.03 -37.12 -15.01
C LYS A 413 -25.95 -35.61 -15.08
N PRO A 414 -27.08 -34.90 -14.91
CA PRO A 414 -27.07 -33.45 -14.79
C PRO A 414 -26.32 -33.02 -13.54
N GLN A 415 -25.68 -31.85 -13.59
CA GLN A 415 -24.84 -31.29 -12.52
C GLN A 415 -25.57 -31.20 -11.16
N SER A 416 -26.89 -31.04 -11.16
CA SER A 416 -27.72 -31.04 -9.96
C SER A 416 -27.70 -32.33 -9.15
N GLU A 417 -27.32 -33.44 -9.78
CA GLU A 417 -27.26 -34.77 -9.19
C GLU A 417 -25.82 -35.21 -8.85
N TRP A 418 -24.83 -34.37 -9.12
CA TRP A 418 -23.44 -34.68 -8.78
C TRP A 418 -23.25 -34.73 -7.29
N PRO A 419 -22.45 -35.68 -6.78
CA PRO A 419 -22.17 -35.78 -5.35
C PRO A 419 -21.43 -34.52 -4.85
N ARG A 420 -21.76 -34.10 -3.62
CA ARG A 420 -21.26 -32.88 -3.00
C ARG A 420 -20.51 -33.19 -1.72
N LEU A 421 -19.36 -32.59 -1.56
CA LEU A 421 -18.57 -32.60 -0.33
C LEU A 421 -18.81 -31.27 0.37
N TYR A 422 -19.45 -31.35 1.53
CA TYR A 422 -19.71 -30.16 2.34
C TYR A 422 -18.52 -29.81 3.19
N PHE A 423 -18.32 -28.52 3.35
CA PHE A 423 -17.25 -27.98 4.14
C PHE A 423 -17.39 -28.35 5.61
N ALA A 424 -16.29 -28.75 6.22
CA ALA A 424 -16.23 -29.08 7.64
C ALA A 424 -15.40 -28.03 8.38
N ALA A 425 -16.04 -26.93 8.80
CA ALA A 425 -15.38 -25.81 9.49
C ALA A 425 -14.47 -26.26 10.64
N GLU A 426 -14.89 -27.27 11.39
CA GLU A 426 -14.15 -27.85 12.53
C GLU A 426 -12.79 -28.45 12.13
N LYS A 427 -12.61 -28.86 10.89
CA LYS A 427 -11.35 -29.43 10.40
C LYS A 427 -10.40 -28.39 9.84
N ASN A 428 -10.95 -27.33 9.26
CA ASN A 428 -10.21 -26.36 8.48
C ASN A 428 -9.88 -25.08 9.25
N PHE A 429 -10.61 -24.80 10.34
CA PHE A 429 -10.37 -23.62 11.16
C PHE A 429 -10.02 -24.05 12.59
N LYS A 430 -8.80 -23.75 13.06
CA LYS A 430 -8.31 -24.22 14.35
C LYS A 430 -7.60 -23.13 15.12
N ASN A 431 -7.74 -23.16 16.44
CA ASN A 431 -6.97 -22.32 17.35
C ASN A 431 -7.01 -20.82 17.00
N ASN A 432 -8.15 -20.32 16.52
CA ASN A 432 -8.33 -18.90 16.28
C ASN A 432 -8.98 -18.27 17.52
N TYR A 433 -8.55 -17.06 17.88
CA TYR A 433 -8.94 -16.43 19.15
C TYR A 433 -9.41 -14.99 18.93
N VAL A 434 -10.35 -14.57 19.79
CA VAL A 434 -10.83 -13.20 19.88
C VAL A 434 -10.40 -12.62 21.22
N ILE A 435 -9.62 -11.53 21.19
CA ILE A 435 -8.99 -10.92 22.37
C ILE A 435 -9.95 -9.96 23.08
N SER A 436 -10.98 -9.44 22.40
CA SER A 436 -11.89 -8.46 22.97
C SER A 436 -13.21 -9.08 23.44
N ASP A 437 -13.98 -8.32 24.23
CA ASP A 437 -15.37 -8.64 24.57
C ASP A 437 -16.32 -8.42 23.37
N LEU A 438 -15.81 -8.57 22.16
CA LEU A 438 -16.58 -8.42 20.93
C LEU A 438 -17.74 -9.41 20.93
N ALA A 439 -18.96 -8.91 21.03
CA ALA A 439 -20.15 -9.72 20.99
C ALA A 439 -20.27 -10.46 19.64
N PRO A 440 -20.88 -11.65 19.58
CA PRO A 440 -21.19 -12.29 18.32
C PRO A 440 -22.06 -11.34 17.48
N VAL A 441 -21.80 -11.29 16.19
CA VAL A 441 -22.58 -10.44 15.26
C VAL A 441 -24.02 -10.97 15.15
N ASP A 442 -24.19 -12.28 15.25
CA ASP A 442 -25.49 -12.94 15.38
C ASP A 442 -25.65 -13.49 16.80
N ALA A 443 -26.58 -12.95 17.58
CA ALA A 443 -26.88 -13.40 18.93
C ALA A 443 -27.40 -14.85 19.01
N THR A 444 -27.78 -15.44 17.90
CA THR A 444 -28.23 -16.85 17.82
C THR A 444 -27.06 -17.82 17.70
N ILE A 445 -25.89 -17.36 17.31
CA ILE A 445 -24.68 -18.18 17.19
C ILE A 445 -24.08 -18.39 18.57
N GLN A 446 -24.12 -19.61 19.05
CA GLN A 446 -23.39 -19.97 20.26
C GLN A 446 -21.90 -19.91 19.97
N LEU A 447 -21.15 -19.19 20.81
CA LEU A 447 -19.70 -19.14 20.78
C LEU A 447 -19.13 -20.52 21.09
N THR A 448 -19.05 -21.36 20.09
CA THR A 448 -18.34 -22.63 20.16
C THR A 448 -16.97 -22.39 19.55
N ASP A 449 -16.14 -21.84 20.31
CA ASP A 449 -14.68 -21.75 20.24
C ASP A 449 -14.00 -22.27 18.97
N THR A 450 -13.39 -22.50 18.29
CA THR A 450 -12.51 -23.13 17.29
C THR A 450 -13.01 -23.12 15.84
N THR A 451 -14.22 -22.61 15.60
CA THR A 451 -14.80 -22.56 14.26
C THR A 451 -14.80 -21.12 13.71
N THR A 452 -15.91 -20.67 13.14
CA THR A 452 -16.06 -19.34 12.53
C THR A 452 -16.00 -18.20 13.54
N GLU A 453 -16.31 -18.46 14.82
CA GLU A 453 -16.34 -17.44 15.87
C GLU A 453 -15.02 -17.30 16.65
N GLY A 454 -14.19 -18.33 16.68
CA GLY A 454 -12.98 -18.38 17.49
C GLY A 454 -13.23 -18.46 19.01
N ALA A 455 -12.23 -18.87 19.76
CA ALA A 455 -12.27 -18.91 21.20
C ALA A 455 -12.02 -17.52 21.82
N ASN A 456 -12.69 -17.24 22.96
CA ASN A 456 -12.39 -16.02 23.71
C ASN A 456 -11.07 -16.16 24.47
N ILE A 457 -10.24 -15.14 24.41
CA ILE A 457 -9.03 -15.01 25.22
C ILE A 457 -8.95 -13.61 25.81
N LYS A 458 -8.53 -13.48 27.07
CA LYS A 458 -8.29 -12.18 27.66
C LYS A 458 -6.92 -11.66 27.26
N ALA A 459 -6.81 -10.35 27.10
CA ALA A 459 -5.52 -9.72 26.79
C ALA A 459 -4.43 -10.04 27.85
N GLU A 460 -4.82 -10.16 29.13
CA GLU A 460 -3.92 -10.53 30.24
C GLU A 460 -3.37 -11.96 30.16
N ASP A 461 -4.06 -12.86 29.44
CA ASP A 461 -3.66 -14.26 29.26
C ASP A 461 -2.71 -14.44 28.06
N LEU A 462 -2.56 -13.42 27.21
CA LEU A 462 -1.66 -13.41 26.07
C LEU A 462 -0.20 -13.18 26.50
N SER A 463 0.40 -14.16 27.16
CA SER A 463 1.83 -14.10 27.48
C SER A 463 2.69 -14.45 26.26
N GLN A 464 3.96 -13.99 26.25
CA GLN A 464 4.92 -14.39 25.22
C GLN A 464 5.07 -15.91 25.11
N THR A 465 5.00 -16.63 26.23
CA THR A 465 5.05 -18.10 26.26
C THR A 465 3.84 -18.69 25.55
N TRP A 466 2.63 -18.22 25.89
CA TRP A 466 1.39 -18.69 25.27
C TRP A 466 1.41 -18.45 23.75
N LEU A 467 1.81 -17.24 23.33
CA LEU A 467 1.94 -16.88 21.91
C LEU A 467 2.95 -17.78 21.19
N GLY A 468 4.10 -18.06 21.81
CA GLY A 468 5.11 -18.96 21.26
C GLY A 468 4.61 -20.41 21.08
N GLU A 469 3.81 -20.92 22.02
CA GLU A 469 3.15 -22.22 21.90
C GLU A 469 2.11 -22.27 20.77
N HIS A 470 1.60 -21.10 20.35
CA HIS A 470 0.66 -20.94 19.22
C HIS A 470 1.35 -20.45 17.93
N GLY A 471 2.66 -20.59 17.83
CA GLY A 471 3.40 -20.39 16.59
C GLY A 471 3.89 -18.96 16.31
N PHE A 472 3.65 -18.00 17.22
CA PHE A 472 4.23 -16.66 17.10
C PHE A 472 5.69 -16.69 17.51
N LEU A 473 6.60 -16.51 16.56
CA LEU A 473 8.04 -16.53 16.79
C LEU A 473 8.57 -15.12 17.05
N PHE A 474 9.33 -14.96 18.13
CA PHE A 474 9.84 -13.66 18.58
C PHE A 474 11.31 -13.49 18.26
N GLY A 475 11.65 -12.39 17.58
CA GLY A 475 13.01 -12.04 17.15
C GLY A 475 13.02 -10.72 16.39
N GLU A 476 14.13 -10.46 15.72
CA GLU A 476 14.31 -9.27 14.87
C GLU A 476 14.66 -9.68 13.43
N GLU A 477 13.95 -10.69 12.92
CA GLU A 477 14.19 -11.24 11.60
C GLU A 477 12.89 -11.77 10.96
N VAL A 478 12.91 -11.96 9.65
CA VAL A 478 11.73 -12.38 8.88
C VAL A 478 11.14 -13.73 9.29
N THR A 479 11.97 -14.60 9.85
CA THR A 479 11.56 -15.94 10.33
C THR A 479 11.06 -15.95 11.78
N ALA A 480 11.25 -14.86 12.52
CA ALA A 480 10.80 -14.64 13.87
C ALA A 480 10.38 -13.17 14.04
N PRO A 481 9.26 -12.76 13.38
CA PRO A 481 9.01 -11.34 13.13
C PRO A 481 8.36 -10.59 14.29
N TRP A 482 7.93 -11.28 15.33
CA TRP A 482 7.11 -10.68 16.38
C TRP A 482 7.92 -10.07 17.51
N VAL A 483 7.45 -8.95 18.01
CA VAL A 483 7.94 -8.28 19.21
C VAL A 483 6.82 -8.25 20.25
N TYR A 484 7.12 -8.77 21.44
CA TYR A 484 6.19 -8.80 22.55
C TYR A 484 6.29 -7.51 23.38
N GLY A 485 5.17 -6.81 23.59
CA GLY A 485 5.11 -5.56 24.34
C GLY A 485 3.70 -5.26 24.83
N LYS A 486 3.32 -4.00 24.91
CA LYS A 486 1.93 -3.59 25.24
C LYS A 486 0.94 -4.06 24.18
N SER A 487 1.39 -4.14 22.94
CA SER A 487 0.71 -4.77 21.81
C SER A 487 1.69 -5.69 21.10
N LEU A 488 1.17 -6.65 20.35
CA LEU A 488 1.98 -7.51 19.49
C LEU A 488 2.31 -6.74 18.21
N THR A 489 3.58 -6.51 17.94
CA THR A 489 4.07 -5.73 16.80
C THR A 489 5.10 -6.53 15.99
N LEU A 490 5.37 -6.11 14.77
CA LEU A 490 6.46 -6.63 13.96
C LEU A 490 7.75 -5.84 14.26
N TRP A 491 8.91 -6.50 14.20
CA TRP A 491 10.19 -5.88 14.65
C TRP A 491 10.53 -4.58 13.90
N PHE A 492 10.23 -4.50 12.62
CA PHE A 492 10.52 -3.31 11.80
C PHE A 492 9.57 -2.14 12.07
N GLU A 493 8.47 -2.32 12.82
CA GLU A 493 7.58 -1.21 13.20
C GLU A 493 8.30 -0.17 14.05
N GLY A 494 9.28 -0.58 14.84
CA GLY A 494 10.14 0.35 15.57
C GLY A 494 10.98 1.24 14.66
N GLU A 495 11.38 0.74 13.50
CA GLU A 495 12.14 1.50 12.50
C GLU A 495 11.25 2.44 11.68
N LEU A 496 9.98 2.04 11.44
CA LEU A 496 8.99 2.87 10.73
C LEU A 496 8.56 4.08 11.55
N ASN A 497 8.61 3.97 12.86
CA ASN A 497 8.33 5.06 13.80
C ASN A 497 9.48 6.07 13.96
N THR A 498 10.45 6.10 13.06
CA THR A 498 11.58 7.07 13.08
C THR A 498 11.15 8.53 12.86
N GLY A 499 9.94 8.87 13.26
CA GLY A 499 9.44 10.24 13.39
C GLY A 499 9.08 10.63 14.81
N VAL A 500 8.74 9.68 15.66
CA VAL A 500 8.45 9.90 17.08
C VAL A 500 8.95 8.68 17.84
N GLU A 501 10.22 8.67 18.22
CA GLU A 501 10.64 7.88 19.39
C GLU A 501 9.64 8.17 20.51
N ASP A 502 9.33 7.17 21.35
CA ASP A 502 8.72 7.45 22.66
C ASP A 502 9.52 8.59 23.27
N VAL A 503 8.92 9.78 23.25
CA VAL A 503 9.65 10.99 23.62
C VAL A 503 9.98 10.82 25.08
N VAL A 504 11.20 10.38 25.35
CA VAL A 504 11.75 10.47 26.71
C VAL A 504 11.73 11.95 27.02
N MET A 505 10.69 12.35 27.75
CA MET A 505 10.56 13.75 28.16
C MET A 505 11.84 14.12 28.89
N PRO A 506 12.51 15.21 28.50
CA PRO A 506 13.71 15.66 29.18
C PRO A 506 13.49 15.79 30.67
N GLU A 507 14.55 15.59 31.47
CA GLU A 507 14.47 15.70 32.90
C GLU A 507 13.84 17.05 33.30
N GLY A 508 12.78 16.99 34.13
CA GLY A 508 12.01 18.17 34.53
C GLY A 508 10.84 18.55 33.61
N MET A 509 10.63 17.85 32.52
CA MET A 509 9.45 17.99 31.65
C MET A 509 8.55 16.75 31.74
N LYS A 510 7.22 16.91 31.75
CA LYS A 510 6.23 15.84 31.82
C LYS A 510 5.06 16.13 30.89
N PHE A 511 4.47 15.07 30.36
CA PHE A 511 3.19 15.11 29.67
C PHE A 511 2.30 13.98 30.22
N ASP A 512 1.10 14.32 30.65
CA ASP A 512 0.15 13.36 31.24
C ASP A 512 -0.97 12.91 30.27
N GLY A 513 -0.81 13.19 28.97
CA GLY A 513 -1.82 12.95 27.94
C GLY A 513 -2.70 14.16 27.64
N THR A 514 -2.74 15.16 28.53
CA THR A 514 -3.57 16.36 28.39
C THR A 514 -2.84 17.65 28.71
N THR A 515 -1.80 17.59 29.51
CA THR A 515 -1.08 18.77 30.02
C THR A 515 0.42 18.57 29.93
N ILE A 516 1.10 19.53 29.32
CA ILE A 516 2.55 19.63 29.28
C ILE A 516 3.01 20.44 30.49
N MET A 517 3.94 19.91 31.27
CA MET A 517 4.46 20.51 32.48
C MET A 517 5.98 20.61 32.45
N ALA A 518 6.55 21.75 32.82
CA ALA A 518 7.99 21.92 33.06
C ALA A 518 8.27 23.12 34.02
N GLN A 519 9.47 23.20 34.55
CA GLN A 519 9.89 24.38 35.30
C GLN A 519 10.18 25.55 34.35
N GLY A 520 9.59 26.72 34.61
CA GLY A 520 9.80 27.93 33.84
C GLY A 520 8.91 28.08 32.61
N MET A 521 9.37 28.89 31.65
CA MET A 521 8.62 29.25 30.46
C MET A 521 8.57 28.08 29.49
N LEU A 522 7.36 27.71 29.06
CA LEU A 522 7.07 26.75 28.00
C LEU A 522 6.57 27.49 26.77
N GLU A 523 7.08 27.12 25.62
CA GLU A 523 6.58 27.50 24.29
C GLU A 523 6.28 26.25 23.48
N VAL A 524 5.12 26.21 22.84
CA VAL A 524 4.72 25.10 21.99
C VAL A 524 4.47 25.62 20.57
N TYR A 525 5.11 24.99 19.62
CA TYR A 525 5.02 25.31 18.19
C TYR A 525 4.42 24.14 17.41
N ASN A 526 3.70 24.42 16.36
CA ASN A 526 3.36 23.39 15.38
C ASN A 526 4.56 23.05 14.48
N ILE A 527 4.43 22.04 13.61
CA ILE A 527 5.52 21.62 12.70
C ILE A 527 5.91 22.69 11.68
N GLN A 528 5.07 23.72 11.44
CA GLN A 528 5.39 24.87 10.59
C GLN A 528 6.16 25.97 11.34
N GLY A 529 6.47 25.76 12.62
CA GLY A 529 7.17 26.73 13.46
C GLY A 529 6.28 27.88 13.99
N ILE A 530 4.95 27.74 13.89
CA ILE A 530 4.00 28.72 14.41
C ILE A 530 3.82 28.48 15.91
N LEU A 531 3.97 29.53 16.72
CA LEU A 531 3.74 29.47 18.16
C LEU A 531 2.26 29.25 18.46
N MET A 532 1.93 28.10 19.05
CA MET A 532 0.58 27.68 19.41
C MET A 532 0.19 28.11 20.83
N ALA A 533 1.13 28.01 21.76
CA ALA A 533 0.93 28.41 23.16
C ALA A 533 2.23 28.79 23.84
N ARG A 534 2.09 29.64 24.86
CA ARG A 534 3.20 30.04 25.75
C ARG A 534 2.67 30.22 27.18
N ALA A 535 3.27 29.54 28.13
CA ALA A 535 2.89 29.66 29.54
C ALA A 535 4.06 29.36 30.48
N ASN A 536 3.94 29.73 31.74
CA ASN A 536 4.91 29.41 32.77
C ASN A 536 4.41 28.18 33.56
N GLY A 537 5.18 27.12 33.55
CA GLY A 537 4.94 25.91 34.33
C GLY A 537 4.07 24.84 33.63
N SER A 538 2.95 25.21 32.98
CA SER A 538 2.10 24.20 32.32
C SER A 538 1.27 24.76 31.17
N ILE A 539 0.98 23.89 30.19
CA ILE A 539 0.11 24.16 29.03
C ILE A 539 -0.87 23.00 28.89
N ASN A 540 -2.18 23.30 28.91
CA ASN A 540 -3.23 22.32 28.65
C ASN A 540 -3.44 22.18 27.13
N THR A 541 -3.51 20.96 26.65
CA THR A 541 -3.62 20.62 25.23
C THR A 541 -5.00 20.05 24.86
N VAL A 542 -5.95 20.03 25.79
CA VAL A 542 -7.30 19.55 25.55
C VAL A 542 -7.96 20.41 24.45
N GLY A 543 -8.47 19.74 23.41
CA GLY A 543 -9.10 20.39 22.24
C GLY A 543 -8.10 20.84 21.17
N TRP A 544 -6.82 20.52 21.30
CA TRP A 544 -5.86 20.69 20.21
C TRP A 544 -6.06 19.60 19.15
N GLN A 545 -5.70 19.93 17.92
CA GLN A 545 -5.71 18.91 16.86
C GLN A 545 -4.61 17.88 17.14
N SER A 546 -4.94 16.61 16.89
CA SER A 546 -3.96 15.53 16.92
C SER A 546 -2.80 15.84 15.97
N GLY A 547 -1.56 15.72 16.46
CA GLY A 547 -0.40 16.05 15.66
C GLY A 547 0.89 16.22 16.44
N ILE A 548 1.99 16.44 15.71
CA ILE A 548 3.31 16.65 16.28
C ILE A 548 3.49 18.13 16.62
N TYR A 549 3.92 18.39 17.84
CA TYR A 549 4.24 19.72 18.36
C TYR A 549 5.69 19.77 18.85
N ILE A 550 6.32 20.91 18.70
CA ILE A 550 7.66 21.18 19.21
C ILE A 550 7.51 21.97 20.50
N ILE A 551 7.92 21.37 21.61
CA ILE A 551 7.86 21.97 22.93
C ILE A 551 9.25 22.46 23.29
N LYS A 552 9.35 23.74 23.64
CA LYS A 552 10.58 24.38 24.04
C LYS A 552 10.48 24.90 25.48
N SER A 553 11.42 24.50 26.30
CA SER A 553 11.66 25.06 27.63
C SER A 553 12.96 25.85 27.66
N ALA A 554 13.33 26.41 28.81
CA ALA A 554 14.59 27.12 28.98
C ALA A 554 15.84 26.24 28.73
N THR A 555 15.72 24.93 28.96
CA THR A 555 16.85 23.99 28.97
C THR A 555 16.72 22.90 27.90
N SER A 556 15.55 22.72 27.29
CA SER A 556 15.27 21.57 26.44
C SER A 556 14.31 21.91 25.32
N THR A 557 14.45 21.21 24.21
CA THR A 557 13.47 21.19 23.10
C THR A 557 13.11 19.74 22.80
N VAL A 558 11.82 19.43 22.73
CA VAL A 558 11.32 18.08 22.47
C VAL A 558 10.19 18.11 21.48
N LYS A 559 10.07 17.07 20.66
CA LYS A 559 8.89 16.82 19.82
C LYS A 559 7.92 15.97 20.62
N LEU A 560 6.65 16.33 20.68
CA LEU A 560 5.60 15.60 21.37
C LEU A 560 4.45 15.34 20.41
N LEU A 561 3.98 14.10 20.34
CA LEU A 561 2.71 13.76 19.71
C LEU A 561 1.58 14.03 20.69
N ILE A 562 0.66 14.91 20.32
CA ILE A 562 -0.60 15.11 21.03
C ILE A 562 -1.65 14.29 20.29
N PRO A 563 -2.26 13.30 20.94
CA PRO A 563 -3.22 12.37 20.31
C PRO A 563 -4.52 13.03 19.88
#